data_6239ecb2635925809f0b6d93b86a81ad
#
_entry.id   6239ecb2635925809f0b6d93b86a81ad
#
_cell.length_a   1.000
_cell.length_b   1.000
_cell.length_c   1.000
_cell.angle_alpha   90.00
_cell.angle_beta   90.00
_cell.angle_gamma   90.00
#
_symmetry.space_group_name_H-M   'P 1'
#
loop_
_entity.id
_entity.type
_entity.pdbx_description
1 polymer ?
#
loop_
_entity_poly.entity_id
_entity_poly.type
_entity_poly.pdbx_seq_one_letter_code
_entity_poly.pdbx_strand_id
1 'polypeptide(L)'
;IEDTLNSSVKAQASWCYLSVKERVELLNKFVEDFLSKKDVIAEELCRQIGRPISQAAGELGGFKERADYMLSIAEKKLADIDVTKDNNFKNFIKRRPLGVVFVIAPWNYPYLTAVNSIIPAMAAGNCVILKHSAQTPLCAEQLYQSAQKTLPKNVFNFLHLNHKDGLKVVSD
;
A
#
# COMPACT_ATOMS: atom_id res chain seq x y z
N ILE A 1 18.82 0.53 -2.02
CA ILE A 1 17.74 1.02 -2.91
C ILE A 1 17.58 0.03 -4.06
N GLU A 2 18.59 -0.17 -4.89
CA GLU A 2 18.54 -1.04 -6.08
C GLU A 2 18.09 -2.46 -5.76
N ASP A 3 18.64 -3.09 -4.73
CA ASP A 3 18.24 -4.46 -4.35
C ASP A 3 16.76 -4.56 -3.98
N THR A 4 16.24 -3.55 -3.26
CA THR A 4 14.83 -3.48 -2.88
C THR A 4 13.95 -3.28 -4.12
N LEU A 5 14.35 -2.40 -5.03
CA LEU A 5 13.65 -2.15 -6.28
C LEU A 5 13.62 -3.41 -7.15
N ASN A 6 14.79 -4.03 -7.39
CA ASN A 6 14.90 -5.25 -8.19
C ASN A 6 14.08 -6.41 -7.61
N SER A 7 14.04 -6.54 -6.27
CA SER A 7 13.23 -7.55 -5.60
C SER A 7 11.74 -7.28 -5.77
N SER A 8 11.32 -6.02 -5.70
CA SER A 8 9.93 -5.62 -5.91
C SER A 8 9.49 -5.79 -7.36
N VAL A 9 10.37 -5.51 -8.34
CA VAL A 9 10.10 -5.75 -9.77
C VAL A 9 9.87 -7.24 -10.04
N LYS A 10 10.72 -8.11 -9.47
CA LYS A 10 10.55 -9.57 -9.58
C LYS A 10 9.24 -10.06 -8.95
N ALA A 11 8.90 -9.51 -7.77
CA ALA A 11 7.64 -9.85 -7.09
C ALA A 11 6.42 -9.38 -7.88
N GLN A 12 6.49 -8.20 -8.48
CA GLN A 12 5.40 -7.63 -9.26
C GLN A 12 5.05 -8.50 -10.48
N ALA A 13 6.04 -9.12 -11.09
CA ALA A 13 5.81 -10.02 -12.22
C ALA A 13 4.88 -11.19 -11.90
N SER A 14 4.83 -11.67 -10.66
CA SER A 14 3.89 -12.70 -10.20
C SER A 14 2.62 -12.09 -9.56
N TRP A 15 2.78 -11.01 -8.79
CA TRP A 15 1.66 -10.35 -8.11
C TRP A 15 0.59 -9.83 -9.08
N CYS A 16 0.98 -9.30 -10.22
CA CYS A 16 0.05 -8.76 -11.22
C CYS A 16 -0.80 -9.84 -11.92
N TYR A 17 -0.39 -11.11 -11.89
CA TYR A 17 -1.16 -12.21 -12.47
C TYR A 17 -2.28 -12.73 -11.56
N LEU A 18 -2.22 -12.45 -10.25
CA LEU A 18 -3.35 -12.74 -9.38
C LEU A 18 -4.57 -11.93 -9.83
N SER A 19 -5.75 -12.53 -9.72
CA SER A 19 -7.00 -11.79 -9.93
C SER A 19 -7.15 -10.66 -8.90
N VAL A 20 -7.95 -9.64 -9.21
CA VAL A 20 -8.26 -8.57 -8.26
C VAL A 20 -8.82 -9.15 -6.97
N LYS A 21 -9.68 -10.16 -7.07
CA LYS A 21 -10.28 -10.83 -5.90
C LYS A 21 -9.22 -11.46 -4.99
N GLU A 22 -8.29 -12.24 -5.55
CA GLU A 22 -7.21 -12.85 -4.77
C GLU A 22 -6.34 -11.81 -4.07
N ARG A 23 -6.01 -10.70 -4.77
CA ARG A 23 -5.26 -9.60 -4.15
C ARG A 23 -6.05 -8.94 -3.02
N VAL A 24 -7.35 -8.71 -3.21
CA VAL A 24 -8.23 -8.15 -2.17
C VAL A 24 -8.29 -9.05 -0.94
N GLU A 25 -8.40 -10.37 -1.11
CA GLU A 25 -8.39 -11.34 0.00
C GLU A 25 -7.07 -11.27 0.81
N LEU A 26 -5.93 -11.17 0.13
CA LEU A 26 -4.62 -11.04 0.79
C LEU A 26 -4.47 -9.68 1.48
N LEU A 27 -4.96 -8.61 0.86
CA LEU A 27 -4.92 -7.28 1.44
C LEU A 27 -5.85 -7.12 2.64
N ASN A 28 -7.00 -7.81 2.68
CA ASN A 28 -7.83 -7.87 3.88
C ASN A 28 -7.07 -8.53 5.04
N LYS A 29 -6.37 -9.64 4.81
CA LYS A 29 -5.53 -10.28 5.83
C LYS A 29 -4.40 -9.36 6.32
N PHE A 30 -3.81 -8.59 5.41
CA PHE A 30 -2.81 -7.58 5.76
C PHE A 30 -3.37 -6.50 6.69
N VAL A 31 -4.55 -5.95 6.35
CA VAL A 31 -5.24 -4.95 7.17
C VAL A 31 -5.61 -5.52 8.55
N GLU A 32 -6.12 -6.75 8.60
CA GLU A 32 -6.47 -7.43 9.84
C GLU A 32 -5.24 -7.68 10.75
N ASP A 33 -4.12 -8.21 10.21
CA ASP A 33 -2.89 -8.41 10.99
C ASP A 33 -2.33 -7.08 11.50
N PHE A 34 -2.33 -6.04 10.68
CA PHE A 34 -1.88 -4.71 11.08
C PHE A 34 -2.73 -4.18 12.26
N LEU A 35 -4.04 -4.24 12.15
CA LEU A 35 -4.96 -3.73 13.18
C LEU A 35 -5.03 -4.60 14.43
N SER A 36 -4.62 -5.87 14.36
CA SER A 36 -4.52 -6.74 15.54
C SER A 36 -3.55 -6.21 16.60
N LYS A 37 -2.62 -5.35 16.20
CA LYS A 37 -1.60 -4.70 17.04
C LYS A 37 -1.92 -3.24 17.35
N LYS A 38 -3.18 -2.82 17.19
CA LYS A 38 -3.61 -1.41 17.26
C LYS A 38 -3.11 -0.67 18.50
N ASP A 39 -3.11 -1.31 19.68
CA ASP A 39 -2.74 -0.66 20.94
C ASP A 39 -1.23 -0.37 20.97
N VAL A 40 -0.41 -1.32 20.57
CA VAL A 40 1.05 -1.15 20.45
C VAL A 40 1.40 -0.09 19.42
N ILE A 41 0.73 -0.11 18.26
CA ILE A 41 0.95 0.87 17.19
C ILE A 41 0.52 2.27 17.65
N ALA A 42 -0.60 2.40 18.36
CA ALA A 42 -1.07 3.67 18.89
C ALA A 42 -0.08 4.27 19.91
N GLU A 43 0.47 3.45 20.81
CA GLU A 43 1.48 3.87 21.76
C GLU A 43 2.77 4.33 21.05
N GLU A 44 3.25 3.56 20.09
CA GLU A 44 4.43 3.91 19.30
C GLU A 44 4.21 5.22 18.50
N LEU A 45 3.03 5.40 17.93
CA LEU A 45 2.65 6.62 17.23
C LEU A 45 2.69 7.85 18.16
N CYS A 46 2.18 7.70 19.40
CA CYS A 46 2.28 8.75 20.40
C CYS A 46 3.73 9.16 20.70
N ARG A 47 4.62 8.18 20.82
CA ARG A 47 6.05 8.43 21.08
C ARG A 47 6.74 9.15 19.92
N GLN A 48 6.37 8.85 18.68
CA GLN A 48 6.99 9.44 17.50
C GLN A 48 6.52 10.88 17.23
N ILE A 49 5.22 11.19 17.43
CA ILE A 49 4.66 12.51 17.03
C ILE A 49 4.10 13.33 18.21
N GLY A 50 4.09 12.82 19.43
CA GLY A 50 3.55 13.52 20.60
C GLY A 50 2.02 13.64 20.62
N ARG A 51 1.29 12.85 19.81
CA ARG A 51 -0.17 12.85 19.81
C ARG A 51 -0.72 12.22 21.09
N PRO A 52 -1.79 12.77 21.70
CA PRO A 52 -2.44 12.11 22.84
C PRO A 52 -2.88 10.68 22.52
N ILE A 53 -2.65 9.74 23.44
CA ILE A 53 -2.94 8.32 23.23
C ILE A 53 -4.43 8.08 22.89
N SER A 54 -5.33 8.87 23.48
CA SER A 54 -6.75 8.81 23.18
C SER A 54 -7.11 9.14 21.72
N GLN A 55 -6.24 9.85 21.01
CA GLN A 55 -6.44 10.23 19.61
C GLN A 55 -5.70 9.30 18.62
N ALA A 56 -4.67 8.62 19.07
CA ALA A 56 -3.86 7.75 18.21
C ALA A 56 -4.67 6.56 17.67
N ALA A 57 -5.53 5.97 18.49
CA ALA A 57 -6.40 4.88 18.09
C ALA A 57 -7.41 5.29 16.99
N GLY A 58 -7.83 6.55 16.95
CA GLY A 58 -8.72 7.08 15.92
C GLY A 58 -8.10 7.07 14.53
N GLU A 59 -6.79 7.27 14.42
CA GLU A 59 -6.10 7.19 13.12
C GLU A 59 -6.14 5.77 12.54
N LEU A 60 -5.98 4.75 13.39
CA LEU A 60 -6.07 3.35 12.97
C LEU A 60 -7.49 2.96 12.54
N GLY A 61 -8.51 3.55 13.19
CA GLY A 61 -9.90 3.44 12.75
C GLY A 61 -10.09 4.01 11.36
N GLY A 62 -9.58 5.20 11.10
CA GLY A 62 -9.62 5.82 9.78
C GLY A 62 -8.81 5.07 8.72
N PHE A 63 -7.67 4.47 9.09
CA PHE A 63 -6.92 3.56 8.21
C PHE A 63 -7.81 2.38 7.77
N LYS A 64 -8.48 1.73 8.73
CA LYS A 64 -9.39 0.62 8.44
C LYS A 64 -10.52 1.03 7.50
N GLU A 65 -11.24 2.09 7.84
CA GLU A 65 -12.37 2.59 7.04
C GLU A 65 -11.98 2.82 5.58
N ARG A 66 -10.85 3.46 5.34
CA ARG A 66 -10.36 3.74 3.99
C ARG A 66 -9.92 2.47 3.27
N ALA A 67 -9.19 1.57 3.94
CA ALA A 67 -8.79 0.31 3.37
C ALA A 67 -9.99 -0.53 2.96
N ASP A 68 -10.96 -0.72 3.86
CA ASP A 68 -12.19 -1.48 3.62
C ASP A 68 -12.97 -0.91 2.43
N TYR A 69 -13.13 0.42 2.37
CA TYR A 69 -13.81 1.06 1.24
C TYR A 69 -13.10 0.80 -0.09
N MET A 70 -11.79 1.04 -0.15
CA MET A 70 -11.03 0.86 -1.39
C MET A 70 -11.02 -0.61 -1.85
N LEU A 71 -10.92 -1.55 -0.92
CA LEU A 71 -10.95 -2.98 -1.24
C LEU A 71 -12.35 -3.41 -1.70
N SER A 72 -13.42 -2.88 -1.09
CA SER A 72 -14.80 -3.22 -1.48
C SER A 72 -15.16 -2.81 -2.90
N ILE A 73 -14.55 -1.74 -3.42
CA ILE A 73 -14.82 -1.25 -4.78
C ILE A 73 -13.80 -1.72 -5.81
N ALA A 74 -12.71 -2.40 -5.40
CA ALA A 74 -11.56 -2.68 -6.24
C ALA A 74 -11.94 -3.50 -7.48
N GLU A 75 -12.68 -4.59 -7.35
CA GLU A 75 -13.08 -5.43 -8.48
C GLU A 75 -13.86 -4.64 -9.52
N LYS A 76 -14.84 -3.85 -9.09
CA LYS A 76 -15.66 -3.02 -9.99
C LYS A 76 -14.84 -1.93 -10.67
N LYS A 77 -13.92 -1.28 -9.93
CA LYS A 77 -13.15 -0.13 -10.45
C LYS A 77 -11.96 -0.55 -11.31
N LEU A 78 -11.46 -1.77 -11.15
CA LEU A 78 -10.35 -2.32 -11.93
C LEU A 78 -10.82 -3.22 -13.09
N ALA A 79 -12.11 -3.49 -13.21
CA ALA A 79 -12.67 -4.24 -14.32
C ALA A 79 -12.41 -3.56 -15.67
N ASP A 80 -12.30 -4.37 -16.72
CA ASP A 80 -12.21 -3.89 -18.10
C ASP A 80 -13.48 -3.09 -18.46
N ILE A 81 -13.32 -2.04 -19.24
CA ILE A 81 -14.44 -1.22 -19.73
C ILE A 81 -14.77 -1.67 -21.16
N ASP A 82 -15.93 -2.25 -21.35
CA ASP A 82 -16.41 -2.60 -22.68
C ASP A 82 -16.82 -1.32 -23.44
N VAL A 83 -16.22 -1.11 -24.60
CA VAL A 83 -16.48 0.01 -25.50
C VAL A 83 -16.86 -0.47 -26.91
N THR A 84 -17.36 -1.71 -27.00
CA THR A 84 -17.80 -2.32 -28.24
C THR A 84 -18.97 -1.54 -28.84
N LYS A 85 -18.83 -1.16 -30.12
CA LYS A 85 -19.86 -0.40 -30.87
C LYS A 85 -20.59 -1.25 -31.92
N ASP A 86 -19.97 -2.32 -32.38
CA ASP A 86 -20.52 -3.22 -33.37
C ASP A 86 -20.25 -4.68 -33.01
N ASN A 87 -20.92 -5.61 -33.66
CA ASN A 87 -20.82 -7.04 -33.37
C ASN A 87 -19.63 -7.76 -34.02
N ASN A 88 -18.81 -7.07 -34.82
CA ASN A 88 -17.70 -7.69 -35.55
C ASN A 88 -16.42 -7.78 -34.71
N PHE A 89 -16.26 -6.84 -33.77
CA PHE A 89 -15.07 -6.77 -32.91
C PHE A 89 -15.46 -6.46 -31.48
N LYS A 90 -14.84 -7.17 -30.54
CA LYS A 90 -14.95 -6.86 -29.11
C LYS A 90 -13.85 -5.85 -28.72
N ASN A 91 -14.25 -4.63 -28.39
CA ASN A 91 -13.38 -3.55 -28.00
C ASN A 91 -13.49 -3.27 -26.49
N PHE A 92 -12.37 -3.16 -25.81
CA PHE A 92 -12.37 -2.85 -24.37
C PHE A 92 -11.13 -2.06 -23.97
N ILE A 93 -11.26 -1.30 -22.91
CA ILE A 93 -10.14 -0.60 -22.24
C ILE A 93 -9.71 -1.45 -21.06
N LYS A 94 -8.48 -1.92 -21.07
CA LYS A 94 -7.89 -2.73 -20.00
C LYS A 94 -7.01 -1.89 -19.09
N ARG A 95 -7.24 -2.00 -17.78
CA ARG A 95 -6.35 -1.39 -16.77
C ARG A 95 -5.17 -2.33 -16.50
N ARG A 96 -3.96 -1.78 -16.54
CA ARG A 96 -2.72 -2.52 -16.25
C ARG A 96 -2.00 -1.88 -15.09
N PRO A 97 -1.35 -2.66 -14.20
CA PRO A 97 -0.48 -2.10 -13.18
C PRO A 97 0.72 -1.40 -13.82
N LEU A 98 1.22 -0.37 -13.15
CA LEU A 98 2.40 0.39 -13.58
C LEU A 98 3.71 -0.36 -13.28
N GLY A 99 3.72 -1.21 -12.25
CA GLY A 99 4.90 -1.95 -11.82
C GLY A 99 5.18 -1.78 -10.33
N VAL A 100 6.22 -1.04 -9.98
CA VAL A 100 6.57 -0.69 -8.60
C VAL A 100 6.21 0.77 -8.35
N VAL A 101 5.44 1.02 -7.30
CA VAL A 101 5.01 2.37 -6.89
C VAL A 101 5.82 2.81 -5.68
N PHE A 102 6.56 3.91 -5.82
CA PHE A 102 7.25 4.55 -4.70
C PHE A 102 6.30 5.53 -4.01
N VAL A 103 6.01 5.28 -2.74
CA VAL A 103 5.09 6.09 -1.94
C VAL A 103 5.87 6.88 -0.90
N ILE A 104 5.66 8.21 -0.86
CA ILE A 104 6.23 9.09 0.17
C ILE A 104 5.09 9.53 1.09
N ALA A 105 5.15 9.15 2.37
CA ALA A 105 4.12 9.45 3.36
C ALA A 105 4.60 10.47 4.40
N PRO A 106 3.72 11.40 4.83
CA PRO A 106 4.02 12.44 5.80
C PRO A 106 3.93 11.94 7.24
N TRP A 107 4.35 12.80 8.18
CA TRP A 107 4.40 12.49 9.62
C TRP A 107 3.09 12.78 10.38
N ASN A 108 2.29 13.73 9.91
CA ASN A 108 1.15 14.27 10.69
C ASN A 108 -0.05 13.33 10.80
N TYR A 109 -0.29 12.51 9.78
CA TYR A 109 -1.24 11.40 9.76
C TYR A 109 -0.62 10.21 9.01
N PRO A 110 0.40 9.57 9.62
CA PRO A 110 1.28 8.64 8.92
C PRO A 110 0.54 7.46 8.29
N TYR A 111 -0.33 6.82 9.02
CA TYR A 111 -1.09 5.67 8.51
C TYR A 111 -2.27 6.08 7.64
N LEU A 112 -3.01 7.11 8.09
CA LEU A 112 -4.20 7.59 7.40
C LEU A 112 -3.90 8.18 6.01
N THR A 113 -2.69 8.72 5.82
CA THR A 113 -2.25 9.23 4.52
C THR A 113 -1.68 8.12 3.65
N ALA A 114 -0.84 7.24 4.23
CA ALA A 114 -0.22 6.14 3.49
C ALA A 114 -1.25 5.18 2.90
N VAL A 115 -2.32 4.85 3.63
CA VAL A 115 -3.37 3.90 3.19
C VAL A 115 -3.98 4.27 1.85
N ASN A 116 -4.15 5.58 1.56
CA ASN A 116 -4.74 6.07 0.31
C ASN A 116 -3.91 5.75 -0.93
N SER A 117 -2.63 5.46 -0.76
CA SER A 117 -1.73 5.12 -1.86
C SER A 117 -1.35 3.64 -1.86
N ILE A 118 -1.03 3.06 -0.69
CA ILE A 118 -0.52 1.68 -0.62
C ILE A 118 -1.60 0.64 -0.96
N ILE A 119 -2.80 0.79 -0.41
CA ILE A 119 -3.88 -0.18 -0.65
C ILE A 119 -4.34 -0.19 -2.11
N PRO A 120 -4.72 0.93 -2.72
CA PRO A 120 -5.17 0.90 -4.11
C PRO A 120 -4.05 0.52 -5.09
N ALA A 121 -2.79 0.90 -4.82
CA ALA A 121 -1.67 0.48 -5.66
C ALA A 121 -1.51 -1.04 -5.68
N MET A 122 -1.51 -1.68 -4.49
CA MET A 122 -1.39 -3.14 -4.39
C MET A 122 -2.62 -3.86 -4.96
N ALA A 123 -3.83 -3.37 -4.70
CA ALA A 123 -5.05 -3.93 -5.26
C ALA A 123 -5.05 -3.87 -6.80
N ALA A 124 -4.48 -2.83 -7.40
CA ALA A 124 -4.31 -2.69 -8.85
C ALA A 124 -3.21 -3.61 -9.44
N GLY A 125 -2.47 -4.36 -8.61
CA GLY A 125 -1.43 -5.29 -9.05
C GLY A 125 -0.02 -4.70 -9.08
N ASN A 126 0.20 -3.54 -8.48
CA ASN A 126 1.52 -2.96 -8.28
C ASN A 126 2.17 -3.50 -7.00
N CYS A 127 3.50 -3.52 -6.95
CA CYS A 127 4.24 -3.59 -5.71
C CYS A 127 4.49 -2.18 -5.16
N VAL A 128 4.69 -2.07 -3.85
CA VAL A 128 4.89 -0.79 -3.17
C VAL A 128 6.21 -0.75 -2.43
N ILE A 129 6.95 0.35 -2.58
CA ILE A 129 8.06 0.72 -1.72
C ILE A 129 7.66 2.00 -0.98
N LEU A 130 7.51 1.91 0.34
CA LEU A 130 7.11 3.02 1.18
C LEU A 130 8.32 3.73 1.77
N LYS A 131 8.42 5.04 1.56
CA LYS A 131 9.33 5.94 2.27
C LYS A 131 8.52 6.80 3.22
N HIS A 132 8.61 6.52 4.52
CA HIS A 132 7.95 7.34 5.52
C HIS A 132 8.77 8.59 5.86
N SER A 133 8.12 9.58 6.51
CA SER A 133 8.82 10.73 7.08
C SER A 133 9.88 10.27 8.08
N ALA A 134 11.01 10.98 8.14
CA ALA A 134 12.04 10.74 9.14
C ALA A 134 11.55 10.99 10.59
N GLN A 135 10.44 11.69 10.77
CA GLN A 135 9.79 11.89 12.08
C GLN A 135 8.96 10.69 12.53
N THR A 136 8.54 9.82 11.59
CA THR A 136 7.70 8.66 11.87
C THR A 136 8.22 7.41 11.15
N PRO A 137 9.52 7.08 11.31
CA PRO A 137 10.14 5.99 10.55
C PRO A 137 9.53 4.63 10.88
N LEU A 138 9.18 4.39 12.15
CA LEU A 138 8.65 3.11 12.60
C LEU A 138 7.27 2.79 12.03
N CYS A 139 6.54 3.80 11.55
CA CYS A 139 5.25 3.55 10.88
C CYS A 139 5.39 2.69 9.61
N ALA A 140 6.47 2.85 8.85
CA ALA A 140 6.74 1.99 7.70
C ALA A 140 7.08 0.56 8.13
N GLU A 141 7.82 0.40 9.23
CA GLU A 141 8.22 -0.89 9.78
C GLU A 141 7.02 -1.69 10.29
N GLN A 142 6.06 -1.05 10.96
CA GLN A 142 4.83 -1.70 11.42
C GLN A 142 3.99 -2.24 10.26
N LEU A 143 3.83 -1.48 9.20
CA LEU A 143 3.17 -1.93 7.98
C LEU A 143 3.93 -3.08 7.32
N TYR A 144 5.25 -2.98 7.23
CA TYR A 144 6.10 -4.02 6.66
C TYR A 144 6.03 -5.34 7.43
N GLN A 145 6.06 -5.31 8.77
CA GLN A 145 5.93 -6.49 9.60
C GLN A 145 4.62 -7.26 9.34
N SER A 146 3.52 -6.55 9.12
CA SER A 146 2.24 -7.16 8.78
C SER A 146 2.23 -7.69 7.34
N ALA A 147 2.84 -6.95 6.41
CA ALA A 147 2.99 -7.40 5.02
C ALA A 147 3.82 -8.70 4.91
N GLN A 148 4.90 -8.82 5.68
CA GLN A 148 5.74 -10.02 5.67
C GLN A 148 5.01 -11.30 6.13
N LYS A 149 3.95 -11.16 6.91
CA LYS A 149 3.14 -12.30 7.40
C LYS A 149 2.03 -12.69 6.43
N THR A 150 1.52 -11.74 5.66
CA THR A 150 0.24 -11.88 4.96
C THR A 150 0.32 -11.76 3.45
N LEU A 151 1.34 -11.07 2.95
CA LEU A 151 1.54 -10.86 1.51
C LEU A 151 2.71 -11.69 0.98
N PRO A 152 2.74 -12.01 -0.31
CA PRO A 152 3.93 -12.57 -0.94
C PRO A 152 5.14 -11.66 -0.74
N LYS A 153 6.31 -12.27 -0.58
CA LYS A 153 7.56 -11.56 -0.32
C LYS A 153 7.80 -10.46 -1.38
N ASN A 154 8.21 -9.29 -0.92
CA ASN A 154 8.55 -8.11 -1.73
C ASN A 154 7.39 -7.43 -2.48
N VAL A 155 6.13 -7.80 -2.23
CA VAL A 155 4.96 -7.03 -2.70
C VAL A 155 4.87 -5.68 -2.00
N PHE A 156 5.22 -5.64 -0.71
CA PHE A 156 5.35 -4.41 0.06
C PHE A 156 6.74 -4.37 0.70
N ASN A 157 7.45 -3.26 0.47
CA ASN A 157 8.73 -2.96 1.07
C ASN A 157 8.74 -1.54 1.61
N PHE A 158 9.77 -1.20 2.39
CA PHE A 158 10.02 0.18 2.81
C PHE A 158 11.50 0.52 2.71
N LEU A 159 11.78 1.83 2.69
CA LEU A 159 13.13 2.37 2.71
C LEU A 159 13.19 3.57 3.67
N HIS A 160 14.18 3.56 4.57
CA HIS A 160 14.54 4.74 5.34
C HIS A 160 15.51 5.60 4.51
N LEU A 161 15.00 6.69 3.95
CA LEU A 161 15.76 7.59 3.11
C LEU A 161 15.65 9.03 3.63
N ASN A 162 16.75 9.77 3.55
CA ASN A 162 16.73 11.22 3.65
C ASN A 162 16.09 11.85 2.39
N HIS A 163 15.89 13.16 2.39
CA HIS A 163 15.28 13.84 1.25
C HIS A 163 16.10 13.74 -0.04
N LYS A 164 17.44 13.83 0.07
CA LYS A 164 18.35 13.78 -1.08
C LYS A 164 18.27 12.41 -1.79
N ASP A 165 18.30 11.34 -1.01
CA ASP A 165 18.25 9.99 -1.58
C ASP A 165 16.85 9.62 -2.04
N GLY A 166 15.80 10.15 -1.38
CA GLY A 166 14.43 10.03 -1.86
C GLY A 166 14.19 10.72 -3.20
N LEU A 167 14.81 11.88 -3.43
CA LEU A 167 14.74 12.57 -4.72
C LEU A 167 15.42 11.78 -5.84
N LYS A 168 16.52 11.09 -5.57
CA LYS A 168 17.15 10.22 -6.57
C LYS A 168 16.21 9.12 -7.05
N VAL A 169 15.48 8.46 -6.13
CA VAL A 169 14.50 7.44 -6.49
C VAL A 169 13.38 7.97 -7.38
N VAL A 170 13.06 9.26 -7.27
CA VAL A 170 12.02 9.90 -8.10
C VAL A 170 12.54 10.30 -9.48
N SER A 171 13.85 10.56 -9.60
CA SER A 171 14.47 11.03 -10.87
C SER A 171 14.95 9.91 -11.78
N ASP A 172 15.14 8.72 -11.26
CA ASP A 172 15.56 7.51 -11.99
C ASP A 172 14.35 6.73 -12.53
#